data_edfb6fea9332528b72f7cfe52f7cba7c
#
_entry.id   edfb6fea9332528b72f7cfe52f7cba7c
#
_cell.length_a   1.000
_cell.length_b   1.000
_cell.length_c   1.000
_cell.angle_alpha   90.00
_cell.angle_beta   90.00
_cell.angle_gamma   90.00
#
_symmetry.space_group_name_H-M   'P 1'
#
loop_
_entity.id
_entity.type
_entity.pdbx_description
1 polymer ?
#
loop_
_entity_poly.entity_id
_entity_poly.type
_entity_poly.pdbx_seq_one_letter_code
_entity_poly.pdbx_strand_id
1 'polypeptide(L)'
;MRDAVKRIRLAGTHAWTHASGQARGTVTRIGWPRLIGPWVAIVLAGVGADDVGVPVAWLVGPMISAVIVTLVWSPPEPSSARLFTVVQAIIGATLSASFTIDSLKPLTAHWFPISIAVVLVLAISIGAGVVLARFASLDVATASLGTVPGGASGMVAMSEELGGDPRLVAFMQYARLVIVILSIAVMAKAIGPEGEPLNQALTTGDGSPPAVRYGLAIAVAGVGGWLGVRFNLPAGTLVGAMIAGLVPGMLDIGPLAWPPFVLAGAYLLLGARVGSRFDRAIVRRLWSLLPFVLGFIFGLSVICAGIGWVLARVTTLDLLTALLATSPGGIDAATIAALDTGANVTMVASIQMARLLLMVLVGPFIVRWLVAINRRPAVTAEIRAESNERKC
;
A
#
# COMPACT_ATOMS: atom_id res chain seq x y z
N MET A 1 -5.80 -28.38 -0.58
CA MET A 1 -5.75 -27.01 -1.13
C MET A 1 -7.09 -26.27 -0.99
N ARG A 2 -8.25 -26.84 -1.34
CA ARG A 2 -9.59 -26.22 -1.15
C ARG A 2 -9.95 -25.93 0.32
N ASP A 3 -9.55 -26.80 1.26
CA ASP A 3 -9.86 -26.63 2.69
C ASP A 3 -9.00 -25.57 3.40
N ALA A 4 -7.76 -25.36 2.96
CA ALA A 4 -6.91 -24.28 3.45
C ALA A 4 -7.46 -22.89 3.05
N VAL A 5 -7.96 -22.75 1.81
CA VAL A 5 -8.60 -21.52 1.33
C VAL A 5 -9.92 -21.25 2.05
N LYS A 6 -10.67 -22.31 2.39
CA LYS A 6 -11.93 -22.20 3.14
C LYS A 6 -11.70 -21.77 4.60
N ARG A 7 -10.63 -22.25 5.23
CA ARG A 7 -10.23 -21.84 6.61
C ARG A 7 -9.75 -20.40 6.67
N ILE A 8 -9.01 -19.91 5.66
CA ILE A 8 -8.61 -18.51 5.56
C ILE A 8 -9.85 -17.60 5.40
N ARG A 9 -10.87 -18.06 4.68
CA ARG A 9 -12.13 -17.33 4.49
C ARG A 9 -12.96 -17.22 5.79
N LEU A 10 -12.98 -18.27 6.60
CA LEU A 10 -13.71 -18.30 7.88
C LEU A 10 -12.97 -17.53 8.98
N ALA A 11 -11.65 -17.59 9.05
CA ALA A 11 -10.86 -16.82 10.03
C ALA A 11 -10.96 -15.31 9.78
N GLY A 12 -10.96 -14.88 8.52
CA GLY A 12 -11.13 -13.45 8.18
C GLY A 12 -12.49 -12.87 8.56
N THR A 13 -13.56 -13.65 8.50
CA THR A 13 -14.92 -13.19 8.87
C THR A 13 -15.15 -13.19 10.39
N HIS A 14 -14.59 -14.15 11.12
CA HIS A 14 -14.76 -14.24 12.57
C HIS A 14 -13.92 -13.22 13.36
N ALA A 15 -12.70 -12.88 12.90
CA ALA A 15 -11.87 -11.86 13.54
C ALA A 15 -12.52 -10.47 13.49
N TRP A 16 -13.25 -10.16 12.42
CA TRP A 16 -13.97 -8.89 12.28
C TRP A 16 -15.26 -8.81 13.13
N THR A 17 -15.93 -9.92 13.38
CA THR A 17 -17.16 -9.93 14.18
C THR A 17 -16.89 -9.83 15.68
N HIS A 18 -15.78 -10.33 16.20
CA HIS A 18 -15.42 -10.21 17.62
C HIS A 18 -14.89 -8.81 17.99
N ALA A 19 -14.21 -8.11 17.10
CA ALA A 19 -13.79 -6.72 17.32
C ALA A 19 -14.96 -5.73 17.32
N SER A 20 -16.07 -6.05 16.63
CA SER A 20 -17.26 -5.19 16.58
C SER A 20 -18.26 -5.44 17.73
N GLY A 21 -18.11 -6.54 18.49
CA GLY A 21 -19.02 -6.94 19.54
C GLY A 21 -18.81 -6.26 20.91
N GLN A 22 -17.64 -5.71 21.19
CA GLN A 22 -17.33 -5.09 22.49
C GLN A 22 -17.49 -3.56 22.54
N ALA A 23 -17.83 -2.92 21.43
CA ALA A 23 -18.05 -1.45 21.37
C ALA A 23 -19.54 -1.04 21.52
N ARG A 24 -20.41 -1.86 22.11
CA ARG A 24 -21.76 -1.43 22.48
C ARG A 24 -21.77 -0.81 23.89
N GLY A 25 -20.95 0.20 24.09
CA GLY A 25 -21.02 1.08 25.26
C GLY A 25 -21.44 2.47 24.81
N THR A 26 -22.66 2.88 25.26
CA THR A 26 -23.20 4.26 25.29
C THR A 26 -22.91 5.11 24.05
N VAL A 27 -23.89 5.20 23.16
CA VAL A 27 -23.96 6.26 22.14
C VAL A 27 -24.17 7.60 22.87
N THR A 28 -23.10 8.15 23.43
CA THR A 28 -23.06 9.58 23.75
C THR A 28 -23.23 10.34 22.43
N ARG A 29 -24.21 11.23 22.35
CA ARG A 29 -24.42 12.12 21.21
C ARG A 29 -23.12 12.84 20.93
N ILE A 30 -22.34 12.32 19.96
CA ILE A 30 -21.11 12.97 19.48
C ILE A 30 -21.60 14.24 18.79
N GLY A 31 -21.31 15.41 19.36
CA GLY A 31 -21.74 16.69 18.80
C GLY A 31 -21.18 16.85 17.37
N TRP A 32 -21.98 17.38 16.46
CA TRP A 32 -21.65 17.65 15.06
C TRP A 32 -20.26 18.28 14.85
N PRO A 33 -19.75 19.21 15.71
CA PRO A 33 -18.42 19.78 15.55
C PRO A 33 -17.27 18.75 15.65
N ARG A 34 -17.46 17.68 16.44
CA ARG A 34 -16.45 16.63 16.60
C ARG A 34 -16.36 15.67 15.38
N LEU A 35 -17.38 15.66 14.54
CA LEU A 35 -17.39 14.90 13.30
C LEU A 35 -16.92 15.76 12.12
N ILE A 36 -17.33 17.00 12.04
CA ILE A 36 -17.04 17.90 10.90
C ILE A 36 -15.62 18.47 10.99
N GLY A 37 -15.17 18.87 12.17
CA GLY A 37 -13.85 19.49 12.37
C GLY A 37 -12.68 18.70 11.78
N PRO A 38 -12.57 17.40 12.06
CA PRO A 38 -11.56 16.52 11.46
C PRO A 38 -11.57 16.53 9.93
N TRP A 39 -12.76 16.46 9.31
CA TRP A 39 -12.88 16.45 7.85
C TRP A 39 -12.49 17.79 7.23
N VAL A 40 -12.87 18.90 7.86
CA VAL A 40 -12.46 20.24 7.41
C VAL A 40 -10.93 20.35 7.46
N ALA A 41 -10.29 19.91 8.53
CA ALA A 41 -8.83 19.94 8.63
C ALA A 41 -8.15 19.06 7.55
N ILE A 42 -8.71 17.90 7.25
CA ILE A 42 -8.20 16.98 6.23
C ILE A 42 -8.32 17.60 4.83
N VAL A 43 -9.46 18.22 4.50
CA VAL A 43 -9.68 18.90 3.21
C VAL A 43 -8.77 20.11 3.07
N LEU A 44 -8.69 20.96 4.09
CA LEU A 44 -7.83 22.16 4.08
C LEU A 44 -6.34 21.79 3.93
N ALA A 45 -5.92 20.68 4.50
CA ALA A 45 -4.55 20.20 4.33
C ALA A 45 -4.28 19.73 2.88
N GLY A 46 -5.29 19.17 2.20
CA GLY A 46 -5.19 18.85 0.78
C GLY A 46 -5.03 20.09 -0.08
N VAL A 47 -5.90 21.10 0.14
CA VAL A 47 -5.84 22.39 -0.57
C VAL A 47 -4.51 23.08 -0.30
N GLY A 48 -4.09 23.20 0.96
CA GLY A 48 -2.84 23.86 1.31
C GLY A 48 -1.60 23.16 0.75
N ALA A 49 -1.61 21.83 0.64
CA ALA A 49 -0.53 21.08 0.00
C ALA A 49 -0.47 21.35 -1.51
N ASP A 50 -1.64 21.46 -2.15
CA ASP A 50 -1.79 21.77 -3.58
C ASP A 50 -1.31 23.18 -3.89
N ASP A 51 -1.71 24.17 -3.08
CA ASP A 51 -1.28 25.57 -3.21
C ASP A 51 0.25 25.74 -3.08
N VAL A 52 0.92 24.91 -2.28
CA VAL A 52 2.38 24.93 -2.10
C VAL A 52 3.11 24.10 -3.17
N GLY A 53 2.36 23.44 -4.08
CA GLY A 53 2.92 22.61 -5.14
C GLY A 53 3.58 21.32 -4.62
N VAL A 54 2.99 20.71 -3.60
CA VAL A 54 3.46 19.40 -3.11
C VAL A 54 3.00 18.31 -4.09
N PRO A 55 3.92 17.50 -4.65
CA PRO A 55 3.52 16.38 -5.48
C PRO A 55 2.56 15.44 -4.73
N VAL A 56 1.55 14.95 -5.41
CA VAL A 56 0.50 14.09 -4.82
C VAL A 56 -0.24 14.77 -3.65
N ALA A 57 -0.44 16.08 -3.76
CA ALA A 57 -0.97 16.96 -2.69
C ALA A 57 -2.25 16.42 -2.04
N TRP A 58 -3.21 15.98 -2.85
CA TRP A 58 -4.50 15.44 -2.42
C TRP A 58 -4.40 14.07 -1.71
N LEU A 59 -3.23 13.44 -1.72
CA LEU A 59 -2.95 12.26 -0.92
C LEU A 59 -2.13 12.61 0.33
N VAL A 60 -1.05 13.38 0.16
CA VAL A 60 -0.07 13.70 1.22
C VAL A 60 -0.66 14.61 2.28
N GLY A 61 -1.29 15.71 1.89
CA GLY A 61 -1.90 16.66 2.82
C GLY A 61 -2.96 16.02 3.73
N PRO A 62 -3.98 15.38 3.15
CA PRO A 62 -4.99 14.62 3.90
C PRO A 62 -4.41 13.52 4.79
N MET A 63 -3.37 12.80 4.34
CA MET A 63 -2.73 11.75 5.12
C MET A 63 -2.05 12.31 6.38
N ILE A 64 -1.25 13.37 6.25
CA ILE A 64 -0.56 14.00 7.38
C ILE A 64 -1.59 14.57 8.36
N SER A 65 -2.59 15.29 7.85
CA SER A 65 -3.65 15.85 8.67
C SER A 65 -4.42 14.77 9.42
N ALA A 66 -4.75 13.65 8.75
CA ALA A 66 -5.44 12.53 9.39
C ALA A 66 -4.60 11.85 10.48
N VAL A 67 -3.28 11.72 10.31
CA VAL A 67 -2.38 11.26 11.38
C VAL A 67 -2.48 12.18 12.60
N ILE A 68 -2.34 13.48 12.40
CA ILE A 68 -2.39 14.48 13.49
C ILE A 68 -3.76 14.44 14.18
N VAL A 69 -4.83 14.48 13.39
CA VAL A 69 -6.22 14.45 13.88
C VAL A 69 -6.49 13.19 14.70
N THR A 70 -6.04 12.02 14.23
CA THR A 70 -6.25 10.76 14.93
C THR A 70 -5.43 10.70 16.23
N LEU A 71 -4.23 11.21 16.24
CA LEU A 71 -3.40 11.30 17.44
C LEU A 71 -3.95 12.29 18.49
N VAL A 72 -4.64 13.35 18.06
CA VAL A 72 -5.18 14.37 18.98
C VAL A 72 -6.59 14.04 19.44
N TRP A 73 -7.49 13.66 18.52
CA TRP A 73 -8.93 13.52 18.79
C TRP A 73 -9.47 12.09 18.72
N SER A 74 -8.70 11.13 18.18
CA SER A 74 -9.15 9.74 17.98
C SER A 74 -10.54 9.65 17.35
N PRO A 75 -10.80 10.29 16.20
CA PRO A 75 -12.10 10.24 15.54
C PRO A 75 -12.38 8.83 15.03
N PRO A 76 -13.66 8.49 14.76
CA PRO A 76 -13.98 7.22 14.13
C PRO A 76 -13.33 7.13 12.73
N GLU A 77 -13.09 5.89 12.25
CA GLU A 77 -12.50 5.68 10.92
C GLU A 77 -13.22 6.49 9.83
N PRO A 78 -12.47 7.25 9.01
CA PRO A 78 -13.06 8.21 8.08
C PRO A 78 -13.82 7.57 6.91
N SER A 79 -13.64 6.28 6.65
CA SER A 79 -14.29 5.63 5.52
C SER A 79 -14.75 4.22 5.83
N SER A 80 -15.97 3.88 5.39
CA SER A 80 -16.45 2.51 5.41
C SER A 80 -15.64 1.64 4.43
N ALA A 81 -15.63 0.32 4.66
CA ALA A 81 -14.98 -0.62 3.75
C ALA A 81 -15.54 -0.52 2.32
N ARG A 82 -16.85 -0.24 2.18
CA ARG A 82 -17.49 -0.05 0.87
C ARG A 82 -16.99 1.20 0.14
N LEU A 83 -16.85 2.31 0.87
CA LEU A 83 -16.34 3.56 0.27
C LEU A 83 -14.90 3.37 -0.20
N PHE A 84 -14.08 2.67 0.57
CA PHE A 84 -12.72 2.34 0.16
C PHE A 84 -12.66 1.46 -1.09
N THR A 85 -13.57 0.50 -1.23
CA THR A 85 -13.71 -0.31 -2.45
C THR A 85 -14.01 0.58 -3.66
N VAL A 86 -14.90 1.58 -3.53
CA VAL A 86 -15.18 2.54 -4.60
C VAL A 86 -13.94 3.37 -4.95
N VAL A 87 -13.21 3.86 -3.95
CA VAL A 87 -11.94 4.59 -4.15
C VAL A 87 -10.94 3.76 -4.94
N GLN A 88 -10.76 2.49 -4.57
CA GLN A 88 -9.85 1.58 -5.30
C GLN A 88 -10.32 1.33 -6.75
N ALA A 89 -11.63 1.22 -6.99
CA ALA A 89 -12.16 1.06 -8.34
C ALA A 89 -11.89 2.29 -9.23
N ILE A 90 -12.08 3.50 -8.68
CA ILE A 90 -11.78 4.77 -9.37
C ILE A 90 -10.29 4.84 -9.73
N ILE A 91 -9.42 4.59 -8.77
CA ILE A 91 -7.97 4.61 -8.97
C ILE A 91 -7.56 3.55 -10.00
N GLY A 92 -8.06 2.33 -9.90
CA GLY A 92 -7.78 1.25 -10.85
C GLY A 92 -8.18 1.58 -12.29
N ALA A 93 -9.39 2.14 -12.49
CA ALA A 93 -9.84 2.58 -13.79
C ALA A 93 -9.00 3.75 -14.33
N THR A 94 -8.55 4.69 -13.48
CA THR A 94 -7.64 5.76 -13.88
C THR A 94 -6.30 5.20 -14.36
N LEU A 95 -5.75 4.25 -13.61
CA LEU A 95 -4.46 3.62 -13.95
C LEU A 95 -4.51 2.89 -15.31
N SER A 96 -5.66 2.31 -15.67
CA SER A 96 -5.78 1.58 -16.93
C SER A 96 -5.57 2.44 -18.17
N ALA A 97 -5.84 3.74 -18.08
CA ALA A 97 -5.62 4.68 -19.19
C ALA A 97 -4.14 4.80 -19.59
N SER A 98 -3.23 4.42 -18.71
CA SER A 98 -1.78 4.44 -18.98
C SER A 98 -1.28 3.16 -19.67
N PHE A 99 -2.09 2.10 -19.71
CA PHE A 99 -1.69 0.81 -20.26
C PHE A 99 -1.95 0.76 -21.76
N THR A 100 -0.90 0.96 -22.53
CA THR A 100 -0.89 0.76 -23.98
C THR A 100 0.10 -0.35 -24.35
N ILE A 101 -0.01 -0.90 -25.56
CA ILE A 101 0.94 -1.93 -26.04
C ILE A 101 2.36 -1.36 -26.05
N ASP A 102 2.52 -0.10 -26.42
CA ASP A 102 3.82 0.57 -26.48
C ASP A 102 4.42 0.76 -25.07
N SER A 103 3.60 1.08 -24.08
CA SER A 103 4.07 1.24 -22.71
C SER A 103 4.49 -0.08 -22.04
N LEU A 104 4.12 -1.25 -22.58
CA LEU A 104 4.56 -2.56 -22.14
C LEU A 104 5.87 -3.04 -22.80
N LYS A 105 6.30 -2.45 -23.92
CA LYS A 105 7.54 -2.85 -24.61
C LYS A 105 8.79 -2.83 -23.71
N PRO A 106 9.04 -1.79 -22.87
CA PRO A 106 10.19 -1.81 -21.98
C PRO A 106 10.16 -2.96 -20.96
N LEU A 107 8.96 -3.40 -20.54
CA LEU A 107 8.82 -4.52 -19.60
C LEU A 107 9.34 -5.82 -20.25
N THR A 108 8.99 -6.08 -21.49
CA THR A 108 9.45 -7.26 -22.22
C THR A 108 10.93 -7.16 -22.63
N ALA A 109 11.39 -5.96 -23.01
CA ALA A 109 12.78 -5.73 -23.37
C ALA A 109 13.75 -5.88 -22.19
N HIS A 110 13.33 -5.47 -21.00
CA HIS A 110 14.15 -5.46 -19.79
C HIS A 110 13.63 -6.41 -18.68
N TRP A 111 12.96 -7.51 -19.07
CA TRP A 111 12.36 -8.46 -18.12
C TRP A 111 13.37 -8.98 -17.10
N PHE A 112 14.61 -9.26 -17.50
CA PHE A 112 15.63 -9.83 -16.64
C PHE A 112 16.10 -8.88 -15.53
N PRO A 113 16.59 -7.65 -15.80
CA PRO A 113 16.94 -6.71 -14.74
C PRO A 113 15.75 -6.32 -13.86
N ILE A 114 14.56 -6.22 -14.41
CA ILE A 114 13.32 -5.96 -13.66
C ILE A 114 13.03 -7.11 -12.67
N SER A 115 13.12 -8.35 -13.14
CA SER A 115 12.91 -9.54 -12.28
C SER A 115 13.93 -9.60 -11.15
N ILE A 116 15.19 -9.31 -11.43
CA ILE A 116 16.24 -9.22 -10.41
C ILE A 116 15.89 -8.13 -9.39
N ALA A 117 15.51 -6.94 -9.83
CA ALA A 117 15.15 -5.85 -8.93
C ALA A 117 13.98 -6.23 -8.01
N VAL A 118 12.93 -6.86 -8.54
CA VAL A 118 11.76 -7.33 -7.76
C VAL A 118 12.19 -8.34 -6.70
N VAL A 119 12.99 -9.35 -7.08
CA VAL A 119 13.49 -10.38 -6.15
C VAL A 119 14.40 -9.76 -5.09
N LEU A 120 15.26 -8.82 -5.47
CA LEU A 120 16.18 -8.14 -4.55
C LEU A 120 15.42 -7.30 -3.53
N VAL A 121 14.44 -6.50 -3.96
CA VAL A 121 13.58 -5.72 -3.05
C VAL A 121 12.88 -6.64 -2.05
N LEU A 122 12.36 -7.79 -2.50
CA LEU A 122 11.71 -8.75 -1.62
C LEU A 122 12.69 -9.37 -0.63
N ALA A 123 13.85 -9.84 -1.11
CA ALA A 123 14.89 -10.45 -0.27
C ALA A 123 15.42 -9.47 0.79
N ILE A 124 15.67 -8.22 0.40
CA ILE A 124 16.14 -7.18 1.32
C ILE A 124 15.06 -6.83 2.34
N SER A 125 13.78 -6.77 1.93
CA SER A 125 12.68 -6.51 2.86
C SER A 125 12.54 -7.62 3.91
N ILE A 126 12.68 -8.88 3.51
CA ILE A 126 12.69 -10.03 4.42
C ILE A 126 13.91 -10.00 5.34
N GLY A 127 15.09 -9.75 4.76
CA GLY A 127 16.33 -9.62 5.53
C GLY A 127 16.28 -8.50 6.56
N ALA A 128 15.75 -7.34 6.17
CA ALA A 128 15.51 -6.22 7.08
C ALA A 128 14.61 -6.61 8.26
N GLY A 129 13.57 -7.44 8.02
CA GLY A 129 12.72 -7.96 9.08
C GLY A 129 13.48 -8.85 10.08
N VAL A 130 14.34 -9.75 9.59
CA VAL A 130 15.17 -10.60 10.46
C VAL A 130 16.15 -9.76 11.28
N VAL A 131 16.75 -8.75 10.66
CA VAL A 131 17.67 -7.82 11.34
C VAL A 131 16.93 -7.01 12.39
N LEU A 132 15.76 -6.45 12.04
CA LEU A 132 14.91 -5.69 12.97
C LEU A 132 14.49 -6.56 14.18
N ALA A 133 14.16 -7.84 13.97
CA ALA A 133 13.82 -8.76 15.04
C ALA A 133 14.91 -8.83 16.10
N ARG A 134 16.18 -8.87 15.66
CA ARG A 134 17.34 -8.94 16.56
C ARG A 134 17.59 -7.63 17.30
N PHE A 135 17.55 -6.49 16.58
CA PHE A 135 17.86 -5.18 17.16
C PHE A 135 16.76 -4.63 18.07
N ALA A 136 15.48 -4.87 17.73
CA ALA A 136 14.35 -4.40 18.51
C ALA A 136 13.81 -5.44 19.50
N SER A 137 14.47 -6.60 19.65
CA SER A 137 14.02 -7.72 20.48
C SER A 137 12.57 -8.13 20.19
N LEU A 138 12.20 -8.08 18.92
CA LEU A 138 10.88 -8.49 18.44
C LEU A 138 10.90 -9.95 18.01
N ASP A 139 9.74 -10.60 18.06
CA ASP A 139 9.62 -11.90 17.43
C ASP A 139 9.78 -11.81 15.90
N VAL A 140 10.33 -12.87 15.30
CA VAL A 140 10.66 -12.90 13.87
C VAL A 140 9.42 -12.80 13.00
N ALA A 141 8.28 -13.33 13.47
CA ALA A 141 7.02 -13.25 12.73
C ALA A 141 6.56 -11.78 12.63
N THR A 142 6.52 -11.06 13.76
CA THR A 142 6.14 -9.64 13.80
C THR A 142 7.06 -8.78 12.95
N ALA A 143 8.37 -8.90 13.13
CA ALA A 143 9.33 -8.07 12.42
C ALA A 143 9.34 -8.34 10.90
N SER A 144 9.33 -9.61 10.49
CA SER A 144 9.33 -9.98 9.07
C SER A 144 8.04 -9.58 8.38
N LEU A 145 6.88 -9.85 8.98
CA LEU A 145 5.58 -9.48 8.41
C LEU A 145 5.35 -7.96 8.41
N GLY A 146 5.98 -7.24 9.35
CA GLY A 146 5.92 -5.78 9.39
C GLY A 146 6.74 -5.09 8.31
N THR A 147 7.90 -5.66 7.94
CA THR A 147 8.83 -5.06 6.96
C THR A 147 8.54 -5.46 5.53
N VAL A 148 8.02 -6.65 5.31
CA VAL A 148 7.75 -7.17 3.96
C VAL A 148 6.60 -6.42 3.29
N PRO A 149 6.79 -5.92 2.04
CA PRO A 149 5.75 -5.22 1.31
C PRO A 149 4.69 -6.19 0.78
N GLY A 150 3.61 -6.36 1.55
CA GLY A 150 2.43 -7.15 1.19
C GLY A 150 1.14 -6.39 1.49
N GLY A 151 -0.01 -6.95 1.17
CA GLY A 151 -1.29 -6.38 1.57
C GLY A 151 -1.42 -6.35 3.10
N ALA A 152 -1.56 -5.15 3.69
CA ALA A 152 -1.52 -4.98 5.14
C ALA A 152 -2.48 -5.91 5.89
N SER A 153 -3.71 -6.10 5.38
CA SER A 153 -4.71 -7.01 5.98
C SER A 153 -4.25 -8.48 5.98
N GLY A 154 -3.61 -8.93 4.89
CA GLY A 154 -3.09 -10.30 4.79
C GLY A 154 -1.92 -10.55 5.74
N MET A 155 -1.02 -9.56 5.86
CA MET A 155 0.13 -9.65 6.76
C MET A 155 -0.30 -9.66 8.24
N VAL A 156 -1.30 -8.84 8.59
CA VAL A 156 -1.88 -8.80 9.93
C VAL A 156 -2.55 -10.13 10.28
N ALA A 157 -3.37 -10.69 9.39
CA ALA A 157 -4.00 -11.99 9.61
C ALA A 157 -2.97 -13.12 9.78
N MET A 158 -1.93 -13.12 8.93
CA MET A 158 -0.85 -14.11 9.02
C MET A 158 -0.01 -13.95 10.29
N SER A 159 0.12 -12.73 10.86
CA SER A 159 0.83 -12.55 12.12
C SER A 159 0.13 -13.22 13.29
N GLU A 160 -1.21 -13.21 13.33
CA GLU A 160 -1.99 -13.95 14.33
C GLU A 160 -1.75 -15.46 14.23
N GLU A 161 -1.77 -16.02 13.01
CA GLU A 161 -1.53 -17.45 12.78
C GLU A 161 -0.11 -17.89 13.20
N LEU A 162 0.89 -17.01 13.04
CA LEU A 162 2.28 -17.32 13.35
C LEU A 162 2.72 -16.91 14.75
N GLY A 163 1.80 -16.37 15.57
CA GLY A 163 2.04 -15.97 16.96
C GLY A 163 2.82 -14.65 17.09
N GLY A 164 2.75 -13.78 16.08
CA GLY A 164 3.26 -12.42 16.14
C GLY A 164 2.26 -11.43 16.72
N ASP A 165 2.66 -10.16 16.89
CA ASP A 165 1.78 -9.07 17.33
C ASP A 165 1.12 -8.40 16.11
N PRO A 166 -0.20 -8.64 15.85
CA PRO A 166 -0.89 -8.10 14.68
C PRO A 166 -1.01 -6.57 14.72
N ARG A 167 -1.00 -5.97 15.91
CA ARG A 167 -1.08 -4.50 16.07
C ARG A 167 0.22 -3.84 15.64
N LEU A 168 1.35 -4.41 16.04
CA LEU A 168 2.66 -3.92 15.65
C LEU A 168 2.91 -4.12 14.15
N VAL A 169 2.50 -5.28 13.59
CA VAL A 169 2.57 -5.52 12.14
C VAL A 169 1.72 -4.49 11.38
N ALA A 170 0.48 -4.23 11.81
CA ALA A 170 -0.36 -3.20 11.20
C ALA A 170 0.30 -1.82 11.28
N PHE A 171 0.82 -1.43 12.45
CA PHE A 171 1.53 -0.18 12.63
C PHE A 171 2.72 -0.05 11.66
N MET A 172 3.59 -1.07 11.58
CA MET A 172 4.76 -1.06 10.69
C MET A 172 4.37 -0.95 9.22
N GLN A 173 3.32 -1.66 8.80
CA GLN A 173 2.81 -1.62 7.43
C GLN A 173 2.32 -0.21 7.05
N TYR A 174 1.56 0.46 7.93
CA TYR A 174 1.07 1.81 7.68
C TYR A 174 2.15 2.88 7.83
N ALA A 175 3.05 2.76 8.83
CA ALA A 175 4.19 3.66 9.00
C ALA A 175 5.09 3.65 7.75
N ARG A 176 5.34 2.47 7.19
CA ARG A 176 6.07 2.34 5.93
C ARG A 176 5.37 3.07 4.79
N LEU A 177 4.05 2.92 4.67
CA LEU A 177 3.29 3.59 3.62
C LEU A 177 3.46 5.11 3.70
N VAL A 178 3.34 5.68 4.91
CA VAL A 178 3.54 7.12 5.16
C VAL A 178 4.95 7.56 4.78
N ILE A 179 5.98 6.85 5.27
CA ILE A 179 7.38 7.20 4.97
C ILE A 179 7.64 7.15 3.46
N VAL A 180 7.16 6.11 2.79
CA VAL A 180 7.38 5.95 1.34
C VAL A 180 6.66 7.05 0.56
N ILE A 181 5.41 7.37 0.89
CA ILE A 181 4.66 8.46 0.22
C ILE A 181 5.39 9.80 0.40
N LEU A 182 5.85 10.11 1.62
CA LEU A 182 6.62 11.32 1.88
C LEU A 182 7.95 11.32 1.14
N SER A 183 8.66 10.20 1.10
CA SER A 183 9.92 10.07 0.35
C SER A 183 9.71 10.29 -1.14
N ILE A 184 8.63 9.73 -1.70
CA ILE A 184 8.24 9.92 -3.10
C ILE A 184 7.96 11.39 -3.40
N ALA A 185 7.19 12.08 -2.53
CA ALA A 185 6.89 13.49 -2.70
C ALA A 185 8.16 14.37 -2.70
N VAL A 186 9.11 14.07 -1.79
CA VAL A 186 10.40 14.74 -1.74
C VAL A 186 11.23 14.46 -2.99
N MET A 187 11.29 13.21 -3.43
CA MET A 187 12.05 12.80 -4.62
C MET A 187 11.47 13.43 -5.89
N ALA A 188 10.15 13.41 -6.06
CA ALA A 188 9.48 14.02 -7.19
C ALA A 188 9.74 15.52 -7.26
N LYS A 189 9.74 16.22 -6.12
CA LYS A 189 10.09 17.64 -6.05
C LYS A 189 11.56 17.91 -6.36
N ALA A 190 12.47 17.00 -5.99
CA ALA A 190 13.92 17.16 -6.18
C ALA A 190 14.35 16.85 -7.62
N ILE A 191 13.74 15.85 -8.27
CA ILE A 191 14.06 15.39 -9.63
C ILE A 191 13.31 16.27 -10.65
N GLY A 192 12.15 16.76 -10.30
CA GLY A 192 11.22 17.46 -11.19
C GLY A 192 10.34 16.51 -12.00
N PRO A 193 9.28 17.02 -12.63
CA PRO A 193 8.42 16.22 -13.50
C PRO A 193 9.21 15.81 -14.77
N GLU A 194 9.20 14.53 -15.11
CA GLU A 194 9.85 14.00 -16.32
C GLU A 194 8.90 13.97 -17.53
N GLY A 195 7.61 14.29 -17.32
CA GLY A 195 6.58 14.35 -18.35
C GLY A 195 5.39 15.19 -17.92
N GLU A 196 4.43 15.35 -18.81
CA GLU A 196 3.15 15.97 -18.44
C GLU A 196 2.39 15.05 -17.47
N PRO A 197 1.88 15.58 -16.34
CA PRO A 197 1.06 14.80 -15.44
C PRO A 197 -0.14 14.20 -16.17
N LEU A 198 -0.29 12.88 -16.09
CA LEU A 198 -1.39 12.18 -16.77
C LEU A 198 -2.77 12.71 -16.35
N ASN A 199 -2.89 13.21 -15.11
CA ASN A 199 -4.10 13.87 -14.65
C ASN A 199 -4.51 15.05 -15.54
N GLN A 200 -3.54 15.84 -16.07
CA GLN A 200 -3.82 16.91 -17.03
C GLN A 200 -4.18 16.34 -18.39
N ALA A 201 -3.47 15.34 -18.87
CA ALA A 201 -3.78 14.68 -20.15
C ALA A 201 -5.17 14.03 -20.16
N LEU A 202 -5.63 13.47 -19.04
CA LEU A 202 -6.97 12.89 -18.90
C LEU A 202 -8.10 13.94 -18.86
N THR A 203 -7.77 15.20 -18.53
CA THR A 203 -8.74 16.32 -18.53
C THR A 203 -8.81 17.04 -19.87
N THR A 204 -7.71 17.12 -20.63
CA THR A 204 -7.61 17.73 -21.97
C THR A 204 -8.02 16.76 -23.08
N GLY A 205 -9.21 16.31 -23.15
CA GLY A 205 -9.66 15.19 -23.95
C GLY A 205 -9.52 15.32 -25.49
N ASP A 206 -9.67 14.17 -26.13
CA ASP A 206 -9.65 13.88 -27.57
C ASP A 206 -10.90 14.38 -28.35
N GLY A 207 -11.72 15.26 -27.78
CA GLY A 207 -12.97 15.75 -28.38
C GLY A 207 -14.21 14.86 -28.09
N SER A 208 -14.07 13.71 -27.46
CA SER A 208 -15.20 12.88 -27.06
C SER A 208 -16.07 13.55 -25.99
N PRO A 209 -17.42 13.43 -26.05
CA PRO A 209 -18.29 13.99 -25.04
C PRO A 209 -17.94 13.54 -23.62
N PRO A 210 -17.83 14.45 -22.63
CA PRO A 210 -17.47 14.10 -21.24
C PRO A 210 -18.36 13.01 -20.64
N ALA A 211 -19.65 13.01 -20.97
CA ALA A 211 -20.62 12.02 -20.49
C ALA A 211 -20.26 10.59 -20.90
N VAL A 212 -19.75 10.38 -22.11
CA VAL A 212 -19.33 9.06 -22.62
C VAL A 212 -18.09 8.59 -21.87
N ARG A 213 -17.11 9.46 -21.71
CA ARG A 213 -15.83 9.17 -21.01
C ARG A 213 -16.07 8.83 -19.54
N TYR A 214 -16.94 9.58 -18.84
CA TYR A 214 -17.31 9.33 -17.45
C TYR A 214 -18.15 8.06 -17.31
N GLY A 215 -19.11 7.84 -18.22
CA GLY A 215 -19.92 6.62 -18.23
C GLY A 215 -19.08 5.37 -18.42
N LEU A 216 -18.09 5.42 -19.32
CA LEU A 216 -17.16 4.32 -19.56
C LEU A 216 -16.27 4.09 -18.34
N ALA A 217 -15.75 5.14 -17.71
CA ALA A 217 -14.95 5.02 -16.50
C ALA A 217 -15.73 4.38 -15.34
N ILE A 218 -17.00 4.76 -15.15
CA ILE A 218 -17.89 4.16 -14.14
C ILE A 218 -18.13 2.68 -14.45
N ALA A 219 -18.39 2.33 -15.72
CA ALA A 219 -18.60 0.95 -16.14
C ALA A 219 -17.36 0.08 -15.90
N VAL A 220 -16.19 0.56 -16.29
CA VAL A 220 -14.91 -0.13 -16.08
C VAL A 220 -14.61 -0.30 -14.59
N ALA A 221 -14.76 0.75 -13.79
CA ALA A 221 -14.58 0.71 -12.35
C ALA A 221 -15.53 -0.28 -11.67
N GLY A 222 -16.82 -0.25 -12.03
CA GLY A 222 -17.84 -1.11 -11.44
C GLY A 222 -17.69 -2.57 -11.85
N VAL A 223 -17.65 -2.85 -13.15
CA VAL A 223 -17.56 -4.23 -13.68
C VAL A 223 -16.21 -4.81 -13.38
N GLY A 224 -15.13 -4.08 -13.64
CA GLY A 224 -13.76 -4.54 -13.38
C GLY A 224 -13.50 -4.77 -11.90
N GLY A 225 -13.92 -3.83 -11.05
CA GLY A 225 -13.78 -3.98 -9.61
C GLY A 225 -14.55 -5.19 -9.07
N TRP A 226 -15.77 -5.43 -9.55
CA TRP A 226 -16.57 -6.61 -9.20
C TRP A 226 -15.91 -7.92 -9.66
N LEU A 227 -15.44 -7.97 -10.91
CA LEU A 227 -14.72 -9.13 -11.44
C LEU A 227 -13.44 -9.42 -10.63
N GLY A 228 -12.66 -8.41 -10.31
CA GLY A 228 -11.43 -8.56 -9.52
C GLY A 228 -11.68 -9.17 -8.14
N VAL A 229 -12.75 -8.75 -7.46
CA VAL A 229 -13.19 -9.35 -6.19
C VAL A 229 -13.72 -10.77 -6.41
N ARG A 230 -14.48 -11.01 -7.48
CA ARG A 230 -15.08 -12.32 -7.81
C ARG A 230 -14.02 -13.39 -8.10
N PHE A 231 -12.92 -13.00 -8.74
CA PHE A 231 -11.79 -13.88 -9.03
C PHE A 231 -10.74 -13.93 -7.92
N ASN A 232 -10.99 -13.28 -6.77
CA ASN A 232 -10.07 -13.20 -5.62
C ASN A 232 -8.67 -12.68 -6.01
N LEU A 233 -8.60 -11.70 -6.91
CA LEU A 233 -7.33 -11.07 -7.26
C LEU A 233 -6.73 -10.33 -6.05
N PRO A 234 -5.39 -10.27 -5.89
CA PRO A 234 -4.75 -9.41 -4.90
C PRO A 234 -5.13 -7.95 -5.17
N ALA A 235 -5.51 -7.19 -4.14
CA ALA A 235 -6.09 -5.85 -4.31
C ALA A 235 -7.25 -5.82 -5.34
N GLY A 236 -8.13 -6.83 -5.28
CA GLY A 236 -9.05 -7.25 -6.34
C GLY A 236 -9.78 -6.12 -7.04
N THR A 237 -10.34 -5.15 -6.30
CA THR A 237 -11.10 -4.05 -6.90
C THR A 237 -10.21 -3.15 -7.76
N LEU A 238 -9.04 -2.78 -7.28
CA LEU A 238 -8.09 -1.92 -8.00
C LEU A 238 -7.58 -2.63 -9.25
N VAL A 239 -7.06 -3.86 -9.07
CA VAL A 239 -6.48 -4.65 -10.14
C VAL A 239 -7.53 -5.06 -11.18
N GLY A 240 -8.71 -5.45 -10.72
CA GLY A 240 -9.81 -5.80 -11.62
C GLY A 240 -10.27 -4.62 -12.49
N ALA A 241 -10.42 -3.42 -11.90
CA ALA A 241 -10.74 -2.21 -12.64
C ALA A 241 -9.61 -1.83 -13.62
N MET A 242 -8.36 -1.97 -13.19
CA MET A 242 -7.18 -1.71 -14.05
C MET A 242 -7.15 -2.66 -15.26
N ILE A 243 -7.35 -3.97 -15.05
CA ILE A 243 -7.39 -4.95 -16.15
C ILE A 243 -8.59 -4.71 -17.07
N ALA A 244 -9.78 -4.45 -16.51
CA ALA A 244 -10.98 -4.21 -17.31
C ALA A 244 -10.83 -2.97 -18.19
N GLY A 245 -10.12 -1.96 -17.72
CA GLY A 245 -9.86 -0.74 -18.49
C GLY A 245 -8.89 -0.92 -19.66
N LEU A 246 -8.19 -2.05 -19.78
CA LEU A 246 -7.41 -2.38 -20.98
C LEU A 246 -8.32 -2.57 -22.20
N VAL A 247 -9.56 -3.06 -21.99
CA VAL A 247 -10.49 -3.35 -23.09
C VAL A 247 -10.85 -2.10 -23.91
N PRO A 248 -11.30 -0.99 -23.31
CA PRO A 248 -11.52 0.25 -24.04
C PRO A 248 -10.27 0.79 -24.75
N GLY A 249 -9.10 0.67 -24.10
CA GLY A 249 -7.81 1.06 -24.70
C GLY A 249 -7.42 0.22 -25.92
N MET A 250 -7.72 -1.08 -25.90
CA MET A 250 -7.46 -1.97 -27.04
C MET A 250 -8.47 -1.78 -28.19
N LEU A 251 -9.69 -1.34 -27.88
CA LEU A 251 -10.76 -1.10 -28.86
C LEU A 251 -10.78 0.34 -29.38
N ASP A 252 -9.87 1.18 -28.93
CA ASP A 252 -9.76 2.60 -29.30
C ASP A 252 -11.07 3.37 -29.07
N ILE A 253 -11.80 3.01 -27.99
CA ILE A 253 -13.11 3.63 -27.64
C ILE A 253 -12.91 5.04 -27.05
N GLY A 254 -11.68 5.41 -26.76
CA GLY A 254 -11.28 6.69 -26.18
C GLY A 254 -10.82 6.58 -24.71
N PRO A 255 -10.15 7.64 -24.20
CA PRO A 255 -9.56 7.63 -22.88
C PRO A 255 -10.63 7.66 -21.79
N LEU A 256 -10.40 6.86 -20.73
CA LEU A 256 -11.18 6.93 -19.49
C LEU A 256 -10.85 8.24 -18.77
N ALA A 257 -11.85 8.95 -18.32
CA ALA A 257 -11.65 10.17 -17.54
C ALA A 257 -12.60 10.23 -16.35
N TRP A 258 -12.19 10.99 -15.35
CA TRP A 258 -13.02 11.34 -14.20
C TRP A 258 -13.11 12.86 -14.06
N PRO A 259 -14.20 13.39 -13.52
CA PRO A 259 -14.20 14.78 -13.07
C PRO A 259 -13.05 15.01 -12.07
N PRO A 260 -12.30 16.11 -12.14
CA PRO A 260 -11.13 16.35 -11.28
C PRO A 260 -11.43 16.22 -9.78
N PHE A 261 -12.61 16.67 -9.35
CA PHE A 261 -13.04 16.57 -7.94
C PHE A 261 -13.28 15.11 -7.48
N VAL A 262 -13.63 14.18 -8.40
CA VAL A 262 -13.81 12.75 -8.07
C VAL A 262 -12.44 12.13 -7.77
N LEU A 263 -11.45 12.44 -8.59
CA LEU A 263 -10.10 11.92 -8.42
C LEU A 263 -9.42 12.51 -7.18
N ALA A 264 -9.51 13.83 -7.00
CA ALA A 264 -9.04 14.50 -5.79
C ALA A 264 -9.71 13.93 -4.52
N GLY A 265 -11.03 13.69 -4.56
CA GLY A 265 -11.78 13.04 -3.49
C GLY A 265 -11.34 11.61 -3.21
N ALA A 266 -11.02 10.83 -4.25
CA ALA A 266 -10.51 9.47 -4.10
C ALA A 266 -9.12 9.46 -3.40
N TYR A 267 -8.22 10.36 -3.80
CA TYR A 267 -6.91 10.50 -3.18
C TYR A 267 -7.00 11.01 -1.74
N LEU A 268 -7.86 11.99 -1.48
CA LEU A 268 -8.14 12.50 -0.14
C LEU A 268 -8.63 11.38 0.79
N LEU A 269 -9.60 10.57 0.33
CA LEU A 269 -10.14 9.45 1.11
C LEU A 269 -9.10 8.36 1.37
N LEU A 270 -8.23 8.09 0.38
CA LEU A 270 -7.13 7.15 0.55
C LEU A 270 -6.12 7.67 1.57
N GLY A 271 -5.69 8.94 1.45
CA GLY A 271 -4.78 9.57 2.39
C GLY A 271 -5.34 9.62 3.81
N ALA A 272 -6.59 10.06 3.97
CA ALA A 272 -7.28 10.08 5.25
C ALA A 272 -7.37 8.69 5.89
N ARG A 273 -7.65 7.65 5.09
CA ARG A 273 -7.71 6.27 5.58
C ARG A 273 -6.35 5.78 6.07
N VAL A 274 -5.27 6.06 5.33
CA VAL A 274 -3.92 5.69 5.74
C VAL A 274 -3.54 6.40 7.03
N GLY A 275 -3.75 7.71 7.11
CA GLY A 275 -3.44 8.51 8.29
C GLY A 275 -4.25 8.12 9.54
N SER A 276 -5.51 7.72 9.38
CA SER A 276 -6.37 7.32 10.49
C SER A 276 -6.00 5.98 11.15
N ARG A 277 -5.07 5.22 10.56
CA ARG A 277 -4.58 3.96 11.15
C ARG A 277 -3.60 4.16 12.31
N PHE A 278 -3.18 5.38 12.58
CA PHE A 278 -2.25 5.71 13.67
C PHE A 278 -3.02 5.96 14.98
N ASP A 279 -3.26 4.89 15.74
CA ASP A 279 -3.90 4.99 17.06
C ASP A 279 -2.91 5.52 18.10
N ARG A 280 -3.36 6.51 18.91
CA ARG A 280 -2.59 7.12 20.01
C ARG A 280 -2.12 6.09 21.04
N ALA A 281 -2.95 5.09 21.34
CA ALA A 281 -2.61 4.04 22.30
C ALA A 281 -1.46 3.16 21.79
N ILE A 282 -1.47 2.82 20.49
CA ILE A 282 -0.41 2.05 19.83
C ILE A 282 0.88 2.88 19.80
N VAL A 283 0.82 4.14 19.35
CA VAL A 283 2.00 5.02 19.27
C VAL A 283 2.63 5.19 20.66
N ARG A 284 1.82 5.43 21.72
CA ARG A 284 2.33 5.57 23.07
C ARG A 284 2.99 4.28 23.58
N ARG A 285 2.36 3.12 23.32
CA ARG A 285 2.89 1.81 23.74
C ARG A 285 4.20 1.48 23.03
N LEU A 286 4.34 1.87 21.76
CA LEU A 286 5.48 1.57 20.92
C LEU A 286 6.51 2.72 20.87
N TRP A 287 6.37 3.75 21.70
CA TRP A 287 7.20 4.94 21.67
C TRP A 287 8.71 4.65 21.71
N SER A 288 9.12 3.68 22.54
CA SER A 288 10.51 3.24 22.63
C SER A 288 11.03 2.48 21.40
N LEU A 289 10.14 1.78 20.68
CA LEU A 289 10.47 1.05 19.46
C LEU A 289 10.37 1.91 18.21
N LEU A 290 9.64 3.04 18.29
CA LEU A 290 9.35 3.90 17.16
C LEU A 290 10.60 4.36 16.39
N PRO A 291 11.66 4.88 17.03
CA PRO A 291 12.86 5.31 16.29
C PRO A 291 13.55 4.15 15.56
N PHE A 292 13.57 2.96 16.14
CA PHE A 292 14.15 1.78 15.49
C PHE A 292 13.31 1.36 14.28
N VAL A 293 11.98 1.24 14.44
CA VAL A 293 11.07 0.86 13.36
C VAL A 293 11.12 1.88 12.22
N LEU A 294 11.03 3.17 12.52
CA LEU A 294 11.08 4.23 11.51
C LEU A 294 12.46 4.28 10.83
N GLY A 295 13.55 4.14 11.60
CA GLY A 295 14.91 4.09 11.06
C GLY A 295 15.10 2.91 10.10
N PHE A 296 14.59 1.72 10.44
CA PHE A 296 14.63 0.56 9.56
C PHE A 296 13.79 0.73 8.29
N ILE A 297 12.58 1.29 8.41
CA ILE A 297 11.72 1.57 7.25
C ILE A 297 12.40 2.59 6.33
N PHE A 298 12.97 3.65 6.89
CA PHE A 298 13.69 4.66 6.13
C PHE A 298 14.94 4.05 5.45
N GLY A 299 15.74 3.28 6.18
CA GLY A 299 16.91 2.57 5.64
C GLY A 299 16.53 1.62 4.50
N LEU A 300 15.44 0.86 4.66
CA LEU A 300 14.89 0.01 3.61
C LEU A 300 14.49 0.82 2.38
N SER A 301 13.85 1.97 2.57
CA SER A 301 13.46 2.87 1.47
C SER A 301 14.67 3.40 0.71
N VAL A 302 15.74 3.77 1.42
CA VAL A 302 17.02 4.21 0.81
C VAL A 302 17.66 3.09 0.00
N ILE A 303 17.70 1.86 0.54
CA ILE A 303 18.26 0.71 -0.18
C ILE A 303 17.44 0.41 -1.44
N CYS A 304 16.10 0.43 -1.34
CA CYS A 304 15.23 0.24 -2.50
C CYS A 304 15.41 1.35 -3.54
N ALA A 305 15.62 2.60 -3.11
CA ALA A 305 15.95 3.70 -4.01
C ALA A 305 17.30 3.46 -4.71
N GLY A 306 18.29 2.91 -4.01
CA GLY A 306 19.55 2.48 -4.62
C GLY A 306 19.36 1.41 -5.70
N ILE A 307 18.49 0.43 -5.46
CA ILE A 307 18.13 -0.58 -6.48
C ILE A 307 17.44 0.10 -7.67
N GLY A 308 16.54 1.03 -7.43
CA GLY A 308 15.86 1.81 -8.49
C GLY A 308 16.86 2.64 -9.31
N TRP A 309 17.82 3.26 -8.66
CA TRP A 309 18.89 3.99 -9.34
C TRP A 309 19.73 3.07 -10.23
N VAL A 310 20.11 1.89 -9.76
CA VAL A 310 20.82 0.89 -10.60
C VAL A 310 19.93 0.43 -11.74
N LEU A 311 18.64 0.17 -11.49
CA LEU A 311 17.67 -0.25 -12.51
C LEU A 311 17.57 0.80 -13.63
N ALA A 312 17.51 2.09 -13.28
CA ALA A 312 17.50 3.19 -14.26
C ALA A 312 18.79 3.23 -15.09
N ARG A 313 19.94 2.80 -14.54
CA ARG A 313 21.22 2.78 -15.26
C ARG A 313 21.37 1.59 -16.22
N VAL A 314 20.72 0.47 -15.91
CA VAL A 314 20.84 -0.76 -16.73
C VAL A 314 19.66 -0.99 -17.67
N THR A 315 18.65 -0.10 -17.61
CA THR A 315 17.47 -0.13 -18.47
C THR A 315 17.26 1.22 -19.13
N THR A 316 16.26 1.32 -19.98
CA THR A 316 15.83 2.59 -20.63
C THR A 316 14.80 3.36 -19.79
N LEU A 317 14.59 2.95 -18.53
CA LEU A 317 13.64 3.62 -17.64
C LEU A 317 14.22 4.94 -17.13
N ASP A 318 13.39 5.96 -17.07
CA ASP A 318 13.69 7.20 -16.37
C ASP A 318 13.90 6.94 -14.87
N LEU A 319 14.68 7.81 -14.24
CA LEU A 319 15.06 7.64 -12.84
C LEU A 319 13.84 7.60 -11.92
N LEU A 320 12.89 8.50 -12.13
CA LEU A 320 11.70 8.61 -11.28
C LEU A 320 10.83 7.35 -11.40
N THR A 321 10.59 6.85 -12.62
CA THR A 321 9.89 5.58 -12.85
C THR A 321 10.57 4.41 -12.14
N ALA A 322 11.89 4.29 -12.26
CA ALA A 322 12.63 3.19 -11.62
C ALA A 322 12.58 3.27 -10.08
N LEU A 323 12.70 4.48 -9.51
CA LEU A 323 12.60 4.71 -8.07
C LEU A 323 11.20 4.39 -7.53
N LEU A 324 10.15 4.83 -8.24
CA LEU A 324 8.75 4.52 -7.88
C LEU A 324 8.45 3.02 -7.99
N ALA A 325 8.94 2.38 -9.04
CA ALA A 325 8.76 0.94 -9.27
C ALA A 325 9.39 0.08 -8.20
N THR A 326 10.56 0.47 -7.68
CA THR A 326 11.30 -0.28 -6.65
C THR A 326 10.95 0.17 -5.21
N SER A 327 10.19 1.26 -5.04
CA SER A 327 9.81 1.78 -3.74
C SER A 327 9.10 0.70 -2.89
N PRO A 328 9.38 0.55 -1.59
CA PRO A 328 8.77 -0.48 -0.75
C PRO A 328 7.35 -0.12 -0.30
N GLY A 329 6.66 0.78 -1.02
CA GLY A 329 5.28 1.23 -0.79
C GLY A 329 4.21 0.25 -1.25
N GLY A 330 2.94 0.70 -1.17
CA GLY A 330 1.81 0.04 -1.80
C GLY A 330 1.70 0.42 -3.28
N ILE A 331 1.12 -0.47 -4.08
CA ILE A 331 0.86 -0.21 -5.50
C ILE A 331 0.04 1.07 -5.69
N ASP A 332 -0.96 1.31 -4.83
CA ASP A 332 -1.85 2.47 -4.87
C ASP A 332 -1.05 3.79 -4.81
N ALA A 333 -0.17 3.91 -3.81
CA ALA A 333 0.59 5.15 -3.58
C ALA A 333 1.64 5.41 -4.67
N ALA A 334 2.37 4.37 -5.09
CA ALA A 334 3.42 4.51 -6.10
C ALA A 334 2.84 4.84 -7.48
N THR A 335 1.69 4.26 -7.83
CA THR A 335 1.03 4.52 -9.12
C THR A 335 0.33 5.88 -9.15
N ILE A 336 -0.28 6.31 -8.04
CA ILE A 336 -0.81 7.67 -7.92
C ILE A 336 0.32 8.71 -8.09
N ALA A 337 1.46 8.47 -7.44
CA ALA A 337 2.61 9.34 -7.58
C ALA A 337 3.15 9.38 -9.01
N ALA A 338 3.18 8.23 -9.70
CA ALA A 338 3.55 8.18 -11.11
C ALA A 338 2.60 8.99 -12.00
N LEU A 339 1.28 8.92 -11.73
CA LEU A 339 0.27 9.71 -12.43
C LEU A 339 0.48 11.23 -12.26
N ASP A 340 0.83 11.64 -11.04
CA ASP A 340 0.96 13.06 -10.69
C ASP A 340 2.30 13.66 -11.16
N THR A 341 3.34 12.84 -11.27
CA THR A 341 4.71 13.29 -11.57
C THR A 341 5.13 13.08 -13.01
N GLY A 342 4.27 12.49 -13.86
CA GLY A 342 4.58 12.19 -15.26
C GLY A 342 5.51 11.01 -15.47
N ALA A 343 5.80 10.21 -14.42
CA ALA A 343 6.53 8.96 -14.55
C ALA A 343 5.71 7.90 -15.32
N ASN A 344 6.39 6.87 -15.85
CA ASN A 344 5.71 5.82 -16.59
C ASN A 344 4.84 4.93 -15.67
N VAL A 345 3.56 5.27 -15.57
CA VAL A 345 2.59 4.61 -14.71
C VAL A 345 2.49 3.12 -14.99
N THR A 346 2.51 2.71 -16.26
CA THR A 346 2.42 1.31 -16.67
C THR A 346 3.59 0.49 -16.13
N MET A 347 4.80 1.01 -16.23
CA MET A 347 6.00 0.35 -15.71
C MET A 347 5.96 0.25 -14.20
N VAL A 348 5.62 1.35 -13.50
CA VAL A 348 5.49 1.36 -12.04
C VAL A 348 4.43 0.35 -11.60
N ALA A 349 3.24 0.39 -12.18
CA ALA A 349 2.15 -0.53 -11.82
C ALA A 349 2.50 -1.99 -12.09
N SER A 350 3.10 -2.29 -13.25
CA SER A 350 3.48 -3.66 -13.64
C SER A 350 4.54 -4.26 -12.71
N ILE A 351 5.58 -3.50 -12.38
CA ILE A 351 6.65 -3.95 -11.48
C ILE A 351 6.13 -4.12 -10.05
N GLN A 352 5.33 -3.17 -9.56
CA GLN A 352 4.69 -3.24 -8.25
C GLN A 352 3.72 -4.44 -8.16
N MET A 353 2.97 -4.73 -9.24
CA MET A 353 2.07 -5.88 -9.33
C MET A 353 2.85 -7.19 -9.32
N ALA A 354 3.91 -7.31 -10.12
CA ALA A 354 4.77 -8.49 -10.13
C ALA A 354 5.33 -8.77 -8.73
N ARG A 355 5.77 -7.73 -8.01
CA ARG A 355 6.22 -7.85 -6.63
C ARG A 355 5.11 -8.31 -5.69
N LEU A 356 3.91 -7.75 -5.81
CA LEU A 356 2.77 -8.13 -4.99
C LEU A 356 2.39 -9.60 -5.20
N LEU A 357 2.33 -10.04 -6.46
CA LEU A 357 2.06 -11.44 -6.81
C LEU A 357 3.13 -12.37 -6.26
N LEU A 358 4.40 -12.03 -6.46
CA LEU A 358 5.52 -12.81 -5.92
C LEU A 358 5.42 -12.92 -4.39
N MET A 359 5.09 -11.80 -3.72
CA MET A 359 4.95 -11.79 -2.27
C MET A 359 3.77 -12.63 -1.78
N VAL A 360 2.62 -12.55 -2.44
CA VAL A 360 1.44 -13.35 -2.07
C VAL A 360 1.68 -14.86 -2.26
N LEU A 361 2.42 -15.22 -3.32
CA LEU A 361 2.72 -16.61 -3.63
C LEU A 361 3.84 -17.19 -2.76
N VAL A 362 4.92 -16.46 -2.56
CA VAL A 362 6.16 -16.98 -1.95
C VAL A 362 6.32 -16.53 -0.50
N GLY A 363 5.84 -15.32 -0.17
CA GLY A 363 6.02 -14.70 1.14
C GLY A 363 5.57 -15.56 2.32
N PRO A 364 4.37 -16.16 2.32
CA PRO A 364 3.91 -17.02 3.41
C PRO A 364 4.83 -18.20 3.69
N PHE A 365 5.39 -18.80 2.65
CA PHE A 365 6.31 -19.93 2.79
C PHE A 365 7.64 -19.51 3.41
N ILE A 366 8.21 -18.39 2.94
CA ILE A 366 9.48 -17.87 3.47
C ILE A 366 9.32 -17.47 4.93
N VAL A 367 8.26 -16.73 5.30
CA VAL A 367 8.06 -16.28 6.68
C VAL A 367 7.84 -17.48 7.61
N ARG A 368 7.03 -18.48 7.23
CA ARG A 368 6.86 -19.71 8.00
C ARG A 368 8.19 -20.46 8.19
N TRP A 369 9.00 -20.55 7.16
CA TRP A 369 10.33 -21.17 7.22
C TRP A 369 11.27 -20.41 8.17
N LEU A 370 11.30 -19.08 8.10
CA LEU A 370 12.08 -18.24 9.00
C LEU A 370 11.67 -18.41 10.48
N VAL A 371 10.36 -18.42 10.74
CA VAL A 371 9.81 -18.64 12.09
C VAL A 371 10.20 -20.04 12.59
N ALA A 372 10.08 -21.07 11.75
CA ALA A 372 10.44 -22.43 12.12
C ALA A 372 11.92 -22.60 12.49
N ILE A 373 12.82 -21.96 11.75
CA ILE A 373 14.26 -21.99 12.03
C ILE A 373 14.58 -21.27 13.36
N ASN A 374 13.97 -20.12 13.60
CA ASN A 374 14.27 -19.33 14.80
C ASN A 374 13.63 -19.90 16.08
N ARG A 375 12.60 -20.76 15.98
CA ARG A 375 12.01 -21.46 17.13
C ARG A 375 12.85 -22.66 17.60
N ARG A 376 13.65 -23.29 16.73
CA ARG A 376 14.45 -24.47 17.07
C ARG A 376 15.48 -24.26 18.17
N PRO A 377 16.23 -23.13 18.24
CA PRO A 377 17.22 -22.94 19.31
C PRO A 377 16.62 -22.77 20.70
N ALA A 378 15.43 -22.17 20.85
CA ALA A 378 14.77 -21.97 22.13
C ALA A 378 14.34 -23.30 22.77
N VAL A 379 13.67 -24.16 22.01
CA VAL A 379 13.23 -25.49 22.47
C VAL A 379 14.42 -26.39 22.84
N THR A 380 15.50 -26.32 22.06
CA THR A 380 16.70 -27.12 22.32
C THR A 380 17.43 -26.64 23.59
N ALA A 381 17.39 -25.33 23.89
CA ALA A 381 17.96 -24.76 25.11
C ALA A 381 17.12 -25.16 26.36
N GLU A 382 15.78 -25.12 26.27
CA GLU A 382 14.88 -25.56 27.34
C GLU A 382 15.06 -27.06 27.64
N ILE A 383 15.08 -27.93 26.63
CA ILE A 383 15.31 -29.37 26.80
C ILE A 383 16.69 -29.62 27.43
N ARG A 384 17.69 -28.83 27.09
CA ARG A 384 19.04 -28.96 27.65
C ARG A 384 19.09 -28.46 29.11
N ALA A 385 18.36 -27.40 29.45
CA ALA A 385 18.23 -26.91 30.81
C ALA A 385 17.49 -27.92 31.71
N GLU A 386 16.35 -28.45 31.28
CA GLU A 386 15.62 -29.49 31.98
C GLU A 386 16.41 -30.80 32.15
N SER A 387 17.24 -31.17 31.14
CA SER A 387 18.07 -32.36 31.23
C SER A 387 19.25 -32.20 32.21
N ASN A 388 19.72 -30.97 32.42
CA ASN A 388 20.78 -30.68 33.41
C ASN A 388 20.19 -30.60 34.84
N GLU A 389 18.98 -30.06 35.02
CA GLU A 389 18.30 -30.05 36.34
C GLU A 389 17.96 -31.47 36.83
N ARG A 390 17.67 -32.42 35.93
CA ARG A 390 17.42 -33.83 36.28
C ARG A 390 18.68 -34.64 36.62
N LYS A 391 19.88 -34.06 36.35
CA LYS A 391 21.18 -34.72 36.64
C LYS A 391 21.87 -34.21 37.91
N CYS A 392 21.33 -33.17 38.55
CA CYS A 392 21.67 -32.70 39.90
C CYS A 392 20.66 -33.24 40.94
#